data_57f1bd647c904578ca0aacff708639f0
#
_entry.id   57f1bd647c904578ca0aacff708639f0
#
_cell.length_a   1.000
_cell.length_b   1.000
_cell.length_c   1.000
_cell.angle_alpha   90.00
_cell.angle_beta   90.00
_cell.angle_gamma   90.00
#
_symmetry.space_group_name_H-M   'P 1'
#
loop_
_entity.id
_entity.type
_entity.pdbx_description
1 polymer ?
#
loop_
_entity_poly.entity_id
_entity_poly.type
_entity_poly.pdbx_seq_one_letter_code
_entity_poly.pdbx_strand_id
1 'polypeptide(L)'
;STDLAGVLEHAFAAHFARRAAGGRRPETIVILTDGQPDDPRAVMRGIVEATKRLERDEDLALSFVQIGSDAGARRFLKVLDDDLQRAGAKFDVCDTVTIDEAERIGLVEVLLAAIDD
;
A
#
# COMPACT_ATOMS: atom_id res chain seq x y z
N SER A 1 8.23 -2.53 -15.84
CA SER A 1 8.75 -2.67 -14.48
C SER A 1 8.47 -1.41 -13.68
N THR A 2 8.32 -1.56 -12.38
CA THR A 2 7.88 -0.47 -11.52
C THR A 2 8.80 -0.37 -10.31
N ASP A 3 9.34 0.83 -10.06
CA ASP A 3 10.07 1.14 -8.83
C ASP A 3 9.08 1.46 -7.70
N LEU A 4 8.32 0.46 -7.31
CA LEU A 4 7.32 0.62 -6.28
C LEU A 4 7.94 0.98 -4.92
N ALA A 5 9.11 0.41 -4.61
CA ALA A 5 9.79 0.72 -3.35
C ALA A 5 10.10 2.20 -3.23
N GLY A 6 10.61 2.83 -4.31
CA GLY A 6 10.90 4.26 -4.32
C GLY A 6 9.65 5.13 -4.22
N VAL A 7 8.58 4.73 -4.92
CA VAL A 7 7.30 5.44 -4.86
C VAL A 7 6.74 5.42 -3.44
N LEU A 8 6.76 4.26 -2.79
CA LEU A 8 6.26 4.13 -1.43
C LEU A 8 7.13 4.89 -0.43
N GLU A 9 8.46 4.84 -0.59
CA GLU A 9 9.36 5.59 0.27
C GLU A 9 9.03 7.08 0.24
N HIS A 10 8.78 7.62 -0.96
CA HIS A 10 8.39 9.01 -1.12
C HIS A 10 7.04 9.30 -0.43
N ALA A 11 6.06 8.42 -0.61
CA ALA A 11 4.74 8.58 0.00
C ALA A 11 4.81 8.51 1.53
N PHE A 12 5.65 7.61 2.07
CA PHE A 12 5.84 7.50 3.52
C PHE A 12 6.51 8.75 4.08
N ALA A 13 7.53 9.26 3.39
CA ALA A 13 8.19 10.50 3.82
C ALA A 13 7.21 11.66 3.89
N ALA A 14 6.32 11.78 2.91
CA ALA A 14 5.30 12.81 2.89
C ALA A 14 4.29 12.63 4.05
N HIS A 15 3.88 11.40 4.33
CA HIS A 15 2.99 11.11 5.45
C HIS A 15 3.61 11.55 6.77
N PHE A 16 4.85 11.15 7.03
CA PHE A 16 5.51 11.48 8.29
C PHE A 16 5.85 12.96 8.41
N ALA A 17 6.11 13.64 7.28
CA ALA A 17 6.27 15.09 7.28
C ALA A 17 4.99 15.80 7.69
N ARG A 18 3.85 15.35 7.20
CA ARG A 18 2.55 15.91 7.62
C ARG A 18 2.29 15.68 9.10
N ARG A 19 2.65 14.50 9.62
CA ARG A 19 2.55 14.20 11.05
C ARG A 19 3.43 15.13 11.88
N ALA A 20 4.67 15.34 11.47
CA ALA A 20 5.60 16.23 12.16
C ALA A 20 5.10 17.68 12.17
N ALA A 21 4.36 18.09 11.14
CA ALA A 21 3.78 19.42 11.06
C ALA A 21 2.46 19.56 11.82
N GLY A 22 2.03 18.51 12.53
CA GLY A 22 0.83 18.55 13.38
C GLY A 22 -0.40 17.88 12.82
N GLY A 23 -0.33 17.32 11.61
CA GLY A 23 -1.46 16.59 11.02
C GLY A 23 -1.79 15.34 11.80
N ARG A 24 -3.08 15.05 11.98
CA ARG A 24 -3.54 13.90 12.76
C ARG A 24 -4.58 13.04 12.03
N ARG A 25 -4.89 13.37 10.77
CA ARG A 25 -5.86 12.60 10.01
C ARG A 25 -5.28 11.26 9.61
N PRO A 26 -6.05 10.17 9.74
CA PRO A 26 -5.66 8.90 9.15
C PRO A 26 -5.53 9.05 7.64
N GLU A 27 -4.53 8.38 7.06
CA GLU A 27 -4.28 8.44 5.63
C GLU A 27 -4.31 7.05 5.02
N THR A 28 -4.86 6.95 3.80
CA THR A 28 -4.83 5.73 3.02
C THR A 28 -4.10 6.01 1.72
N ILE A 29 -3.08 5.20 1.44
CA ILE A 29 -2.37 5.24 0.16
C ILE A 29 -2.95 4.13 -0.70
N VAL A 30 -3.50 4.48 -1.86
CA VAL A 30 -4.06 3.51 -2.80
C VAL A 30 -3.03 3.28 -3.90
N ILE A 31 -2.65 2.03 -4.09
CA ILE A 31 -1.64 1.66 -5.08
C ILE A 31 -2.28 0.76 -6.14
N LEU A 32 -2.26 1.21 -7.39
CA LEU A 32 -2.70 0.40 -8.52
C LEU A 32 -1.48 -0.33 -9.06
N THR A 33 -1.57 -1.65 -9.20
CA THR A 33 -0.46 -2.45 -9.71
C THR A 33 -0.93 -3.47 -10.72
N ASP A 34 -0.20 -3.59 -11.84
CA ASP A 34 -0.50 -4.54 -12.90
C ASP A 34 0.56 -5.65 -13.01
N GLY A 35 1.58 -5.61 -12.18
CA GLY A 35 2.66 -6.59 -12.22
C GLY A 35 3.42 -6.65 -10.92
N GLN A 36 4.43 -7.53 -10.90
CA GLN A 36 5.32 -7.67 -9.77
C GLN A 36 6.28 -6.47 -9.73
N PRO A 37 6.59 -5.90 -8.56
CA PRO A 37 7.57 -4.82 -8.49
C PRO A 37 8.98 -5.32 -8.82
N ASP A 38 9.88 -4.40 -9.20
CA ASP A 38 11.25 -4.72 -9.54
C ASP A 38 11.99 -5.40 -8.38
N ASP A 39 11.73 -4.94 -7.16
CA ASP A 39 12.37 -5.49 -5.97
C ASP A 39 11.33 -5.71 -4.87
N PRO A 40 10.68 -6.88 -4.86
CA PRO A 40 9.66 -7.17 -3.86
C PRO A 40 10.17 -7.11 -2.42
N ARG A 41 11.43 -7.48 -2.19
CA ARG A 41 12.00 -7.44 -0.83
C ARG A 41 12.17 -6.02 -0.34
N ALA A 42 12.59 -5.11 -1.23
CA ALA A 42 12.70 -3.70 -0.87
C ALA A 42 11.36 -3.09 -0.53
N VAL A 43 10.30 -3.48 -1.26
CA VAL A 43 8.94 -3.02 -0.95
C VAL A 43 8.53 -3.51 0.44
N MET A 44 8.73 -4.79 0.72
CA MET A 44 8.39 -5.37 2.03
C MET A 44 9.13 -4.66 3.16
N ARG A 45 10.47 -4.48 3.01
CA ARG A 45 11.29 -3.81 4.02
C ARG A 45 10.81 -2.38 4.26
N GLY A 46 10.52 -1.65 3.18
CA GLY A 46 10.06 -0.27 3.29
C GLY A 46 8.75 -0.16 4.07
N ILE A 47 7.81 -1.06 3.81
CA ILE A 47 6.53 -1.08 4.51
C ILE A 47 6.75 -1.43 5.99
N VAL A 48 7.55 -2.46 6.27
CA VAL A 48 7.85 -2.87 7.65
C VAL A 48 8.46 -1.70 8.43
N GLU A 49 9.45 -1.01 7.86
CA GLU A 49 10.08 0.11 8.53
C GLU A 49 9.11 1.28 8.74
N ALA A 50 8.23 1.53 7.78
CA ALA A 50 7.22 2.57 7.94
C ALA A 50 6.26 2.24 9.11
N THR A 51 5.85 0.97 9.24
CA THR A 51 4.93 0.58 10.32
C THR A 51 5.55 0.79 11.70
N LYS A 52 6.87 0.64 11.81
CA LYS A 52 7.55 0.83 13.10
C LYS A 52 7.53 2.28 13.55
N ARG A 53 7.33 3.22 12.64
CA ARG A 53 7.24 4.65 12.95
C ARG A 53 5.81 5.09 13.27
N LEU A 54 4.81 4.24 13.07
CA LEU A 54 3.42 4.56 13.35
C LEU A 54 3.13 4.44 14.83
N GLU A 55 2.32 5.34 15.35
CA GLU A 55 1.85 5.27 16.74
C GLU A 55 0.63 4.37 16.86
N ARG A 56 -0.27 4.42 15.85
CA ARG A 56 -1.51 3.66 15.87
C ARG A 56 -1.74 3.01 14.51
N ASP A 57 -2.42 1.87 14.53
CA ASP A 57 -2.75 1.09 13.35
C ASP A 57 -3.50 1.94 12.30
N GLU A 58 -4.48 2.72 12.75
CA GLU A 58 -5.34 3.50 11.86
C GLU A 58 -4.66 4.73 11.25
N ASP A 59 -3.45 5.08 11.68
CA ASP A 59 -2.77 6.28 11.19
C ASP A 59 -2.43 6.20 9.71
N LEU A 60 -2.14 4.99 9.20
CA LEU A 60 -1.78 4.80 7.80
C LEU A 60 -2.26 3.43 7.33
N ALA A 61 -2.89 3.40 6.17
CA ALA A 61 -3.29 2.16 5.52
C ALA A 61 -2.81 2.17 4.08
N LEU A 62 -2.46 0.99 3.57
CA LEU A 62 -2.07 0.80 2.17
C LEU A 62 -3.10 -0.11 1.52
N SER A 63 -3.74 0.37 0.47
CA SER A 63 -4.72 -0.41 -0.28
C SER A 63 -4.15 -0.71 -1.66
N PHE A 64 -3.80 -1.96 -1.90
CA PHE A 64 -3.27 -2.42 -3.18
C PHE A 64 -4.42 -2.94 -4.04
N VAL A 65 -4.59 -2.35 -5.22
CA VAL A 65 -5.61 -2.78 -6.18
C VAL A 65 -4.89 -3.41 -7.36
N GLN A 66 -5.11 -4.70 -7.58
CA GLN A 66 -4.51 -5.41 -8.69
C GLN A 66 -5.32 -5.19 -9.96
N ILE A 67 -4.65 -4.72 -11.01
CA ILE A 67 -5.22 -4.57 -12.34
C ILE A 67 -4.70 -5.73 -13.19
N GLY A 68 -5.61 -6.46 -13.83
CA GLY A 68 -5.22 -7.60 -14.64
C GLY A 68 -5.04 -8.87 -13.82
N SER A 69 -4.34 -9.84 -14.40
CA SER A 69 -4.26 -11.18 -13.85
C SER A 69 -2.84 -11.73 -13.74
N ASP A 70 -1.84 -10.85 -13.66
CA ASP A 70 -0.45 -11.30 -13.56
C ASP A 70 -0.24 -12.16 -12.31
N ALA A 71 0.27 -13.37 -12.51
CA ALA A 71 0.47 -14.32 -11.41
C ALA A 71 1.54 -13.85 -10.42
N GLY A 72 2.59 -13.16 -10.92
CA GLY A 72 3.62 -12.60 -10.07
C GLY A 72 3.10 -11.49 -9.16
N ALA A 73 2.26 -10.62 -9.71
CA ALA A 73 1.60 -9.58 -8.93
C ALA A 73 0.72 -10.20 -7.84
N ARG A 74 -0.06 -11.20 -8.20
CA ARG A 74 -0.96 -11.87 -7.26
C ARG A 74 -0.18 -12.49 -6.10
N ARG A 75 0.92 -13.19 -6.39
CA ARG A 75 1.74 -13.81 -5.34
C ARG A 75 2.36 -12.76 -4.43
N PHE A 76 2.86 -11.68 -5.00
CA PHE A 76 3.46 -10.59 -4.23
C PHE A 76 2.44 -9.97 -3.27
N LEU A 77 1.25 -9.65 -3.77
CA LEU A 77 0.21 -9.04 -2.96
C LEU A 77 -0.29 -9.97 -1.87
N LYS A 78 -0.36 -11.28 -2.16
CA LYS A 78 -0.75 -12.26 -1.15
C LYS A 78 0.27 -12.33 -0.01
N VAL A 79 1.56 -12.24 -0.31
CA VAL A 79 2.61 -12.20 0.71
C VAL A 79 2.47 -10.95 1.58
N LEU A 80 2.21 -9.80 0.97
CA LEU A 80 1.98 -8.58 1.73
C LEU A 80 0.77 -8.69 2.66
N ASP A 81 -0.31 -9.29 2.17
CA ASP A 81 -1.53 -9.42 2.94
C ASP A 81 -1.37 -10.40 4.12
N ASP A 82 -0.68 -11.53 3.87
CA ASP A 82 -0.62 -12.62 4.84
C ASP A 82 0.59 -12.56 5.78
N ASP A 83 1.72 -12.05 5.32
CA ASP A 83 3.01 -12.25 5.99
C ASP A 83 3.69 -10.97 6.50
N LEU A 84 3.05 -9.82 6.37
CA LEU A 84 3.69 -8.56 6.72
C LEU A 84 4.14 -8.50 8.19
N GLN A 85 3.27 -8.91 9.12
CA GLN A 85 3.61 -8.91 10.54
C GLN A 85 4.67 -9.94 10.86
N ARG A 86 4.66 -11.09 10.18
CA ARG A 86 5.69 -12.12 10.34
C ARG A 86 7.05 -11.58 9.89
N ALA A 87 7.08 -10.69 8.91
CA ALA A 87 8.30 -10.05 8.43
C ALA A 87 8.80 -8.94 9.37
N GLY A 88 8.06 -8.64 10.44
CA GLY A 88 8.47 -7.69 11.46
C GLY A 88 7.65 -6.41 11.52
N ALA A 89 6.58 -6.29 10.76
CA ALA A 89 5.73 -5.10 10.81
C ALA A 89 5.05 -4.97 12.17
N LYS A 90 4.99 -3.73 12.67
CA LYS A 90 4.33 -3.43 13.92
C LYS A 90 2.81 -3.61 13.81
N PHE A 91 2.25 -3.26 12.65
CA PHE A 91 0.83 -3.37 12.35
C PHE A 91 0.64 -4.01 10.98
N ASP A 92 -0.52 -4.63 10.78
CA ASP A 92 -0.94 -5.10 9.46
C ASP A 92 -1.66 -3.94 8.77
N VAL A 93 -0.91 -3.18 7.95
CA VAL A 93 -1.40 -1.97 7.31
C VAL A 93 -1.81 -2.19 5.86
N CYS A 94 -1.56 -3.38 5.30
CA CYS A 94 -1.82 -3.66 3.90
C CYS A 94 -3.14 -4.40 3.70
N ASP A 95 -3.91 -3.93 2.72
CA ASP A 95 -5.11 -4.58 2.26
C ASP A 95 -4.99 -4.74 0.74
N THR A 96 -5.42 -5.86 0.19
CA THR A 96 -5.28 -6.13 -1.23
C THR A 96 -6.62 -6.57 -1.81
N VAL A 97 -6.99 -5.97 -2.95
CA VAL A 97 -8.21 -6.35 -3.67
C VAL A 97 -7.90 -6.45 -5.16
N THR A 98 -8.64 -7.31 -5.87
CA THR A 98 -8.57 -7.33 -7.33
C THR A 98 -9.44 -6.21 -7.90
N ILE A 99 -9.23 -5.87 -9.17
CA ILE A 99 -10.05 -4.87 -9.82
C ILE A 99 -11.51 -5.31 -9.87
N ASP A 100 -11.76 -6.61 -10.04
CA ASP A 100 -13.12 -7.14 -10.05
C ASP A 100 -13.80 -6.98 -8.70
N GLU A 101 -13.09 -7.24 -7.61
CA GLU A 101 -13.60 -7.02 -6.26
C GLU A 101 -13.87 -5.54 -6.00
N ALA A 102 -12.97 -4.68 -6.45
CA ALA A 102 -13.13 -3.23 -6.30
C ALA A 102 -14.37 -2.73 -7.05
N GLU A 103 -14.62 -3.25 -8.25
CA GLU A 103 -15.82 -2.90 -9.01
C GLU A 103 -17.09 -3.33 -8.28
N ARG A 104 -17.10 -4.54 -7.72
CA ARG A 104 -18.28 -5.05 -7.02
C ARG A 104 -18.66 -4.21 -5.80
N ILE A 105 -17.67 -3.69 -5.10
CA ILE A 105 -17.93 -2.89 -3.89
C ILE A 105 -17.93 -1.38 -4.16
N GLY A 106 -17.79 -0.97 -5.43
CA GLY A 106 -17.84 0.44 -5.81
C GLY A 106 -16.54 1.20 -5.56
N LEU A 107 -15.46 0.52 -5.19
CA LEU A 107 -14.19 1.17 -4.87
C LEU A 107 -13.55 1.81 -6.10
N VAL A 108 -13.79 1.24 -7.30
CA VAL A 108 -13.22 1.76 -8.55
C VAL A 108 -13.68 3.20 -8.79
N GLU A 109 -14.92 3.52 -8.52
CA GLU A 109 -15.43 4.88 -8.69
C GLU A 109 -14.69 5.88 -7.81
N VAL A 110 -14.40 5.48 -6.57
CA VAL A 110 -13.65 6.33 -5.63
C VAL A 110 -12.22 6.54 -6.13
N LEU A 111 -11.56 5.47 -6.62
CA LEU A 111 -10.20 5.54 -7.13
C LEU A 111 -10.10 6.42 -8.38
N LEU A 112 -11.03 6.29 -9.31
CA LEU A 112 -11.05 7.10 -10.53
C LEU A 112 -11.25 8.58 -10.20
N ALA A 113 -12.12 8.90 -9.27
CA ALA A 113 -12.32 10.27 -8.84
C ALA A 113 -11.05 10.87 -8.23
N ALA A 114 -10.32 10.08 -7.45
CA ALA A 114 -9.05 10.51 -6.85
C ALA A 114 -7.97 10.75 -7.90
N ILE A 115 -7.95 9.97 -8.97
CA ILE A 115 -6.98 10.12 -10.06
C ILE A 115 -7.28 11.36 -10.91
N ASP A 116 -8.55 11.66 -11.12
CA ASP A 116 -8.97 12.81 -11.93
C ASP A 116 -8.72 14.15 -11.25
N ASP A 117 -8.58 14.14 -9.95
CA ASP A 117 -8.28 15.36 -9.20
C ASP A 117 -6.80 15.72 -9.28
#